data_cca5a9937e2c626db35ff87966498269
#
_entry.id   cca5a9937e2c626db35ff87966498269
#
_cell.length_a   1.000
_cell.length_b   1.000
_cell.length_c   1.000
_cell.angle_alpha   90.00
_cell.angle_beta   90.00
_cell.angle_gamma   90.00
#
_symmetry.space_group_name_H-M   'P 1'
#
loop_
_entity.id
_entity.type
_entity.pdbx_description
1 polymer ?
#
loop_
_entity_poly.entity_id
_entity_poly.type
_entity_poly.pdbx_seq_one_letter_code
_entity_poly.pdbx_strand_id
1 'polypeptide(L)' 'MTSKQLKQIPYLNTGLPRDTAELKLLLSYIAKIDDVLTRRIFELRYIDRCSWEQVSIRVGGGNSPEAVRKRHDRYLKR' A
#
# COMPACT_ATOMS: atom_id res chain seq x y z
N MET A 1 8.59 -2.67 -10.69
CA MET A 1 7.13 -2.86 -10.88
C MET A 1 6.48 -1.50 -11.14
N THR A 2 5.60 -1.43 -12.13
CA THR A 2 4.85 -0.21 -12.44
C THR A 2 3.52 -0.21 -11.68
N SER A 3 2.86 0.95 -11.63
CA SER A 3 1.51 1.04 -11.03
C SER A 3 0.53 0.10 -11.73
N LYS A 4 0.63 -0.03 -13.05
CA LYS A 4 -0.22 -0.93 -13.82
C LYS A 4 0.01 -2.39 -13.42
N GLN A 5 1.27 -2.80 -13.26
CA GLN A 5 1.59 -4.16 -12.84
C GLN A 5 1.07 -4.45 -11.43
N LEU A 6 1.21 -3.48 -10.53
CA LEU A 6 0.70 -3.62 -9.17
C LEU A 6 -0.81 -3.83 -9.16
N LYS A 7 -1.54 -3.09 -9.98
CA LYS A 7 -3.00 -3.22 -10.08
C LYS A 7 -3.45 -4.55 -10.67
N GLN A 8 -2.61 -5.19 -11.47
CA GLN A 8 -2.94 -6.47 -12.10
C GLN A 8 -2.74 -7.66 -11.17
N ILE A 9 -2.14 -7.47 -10.01
CA ILE A 9 -1.96 -8.53 -9.03
C ILE A 9 -3.27 -8.69 -8.25
N PRO A 10 -4.01 -9.81 -8.43
CA PRO A 10 -5.37 -9.92 -7.89
C PRO A 10 -5.47 -9.75 -6.38
N TYR A 11 -4.49 -10.25 -5.63
CA TYR A 11 -4.56 -10.18 -4.17
C TYR A 11 -4.50 -8.75 -3.64
N LEU A 12 -4.06 -7.77 -4.43
CA LEU A 12 -3.99 -6.38 -3.98
C LEU A 12 -5.37 -5.81 -3.68
N ASN A 13 -6.41 -6.35 -4.29
CA ASN A 13 -7.77 -5.93 -3.98
C ASN A 13 -8.19 -6.36 -2.58
N THR A 14 -7.61 -7.45 -2.08
CA THR A 14 -7.86 -7.95 -0.73
C THR A 14 -6.74 -7.57 0.23
N GLY A 15 -5.60 -7.11 -0.28
CA GLY A 15 -4.43 -6.79 0.49
C GLY A 15 -3.62 -8.01 0.94
N LEU A 16 -3.84 -9.18 0.33
CA LEU A 16 -3.22 -10.43 0.76
C LEU A 16 -2.37 -11.07 -0.33
N PRO A 17 -1.02 -11.04 -0.20
CA PRO A 17 -0.15 -11.83 -1.08
C PRO A 17 -0.42 -13.32 -0.87
N ARG A 18 -0.48 -14.08 -1.96
CA ARG A 18 -0.80 -15.50 -1.90
C ARG A 18 0.42 -16.40 -1.79
N ASP A 19 1.54 -15.96 -2.32
CA ASP A 19 2.76 -16.78 -2.30
C ASP A 19 4.00 -15.91 -2.10
N THR A 20 5.14 -16.57 -1.92
CA THR A 20 6.41 -15.92 -1.61
C THR A 20 6.90 -15.04 -2.76
N ALA A 21 6.71 -15.48 -4.01
CA ALA A 21 7.16 -14.71 -5.17
C ALA A 21 6.39 -13.40 -5.30
N GLU A 22 5.06 -13.46 -5.14
CA GLU A 22 4.22 -12.27 -5.16
C GLU A 22 4.56 -11.33 -4.01
N LEU A 23 4.80 -11.87 -2.83
CA LEU A 23 5.19 -11.08 -1.68
C LEU A 23 6.52 -10.36 -1.92
N LYS A 24 7.50 -11.05 -2.50
CA LYS A 24 8.80 -10.43 -2.81
C LYS A 24 8.66 -9.28 -3.81
N LEU A 25 7.81 -9.45 -4.83
CA LEU A 25 7.56 -8.38 -5.79
C LEU A 25 6.91 -7.16 -5.10
N LEU A 26 5.95 -7.41 -4.23
CA LEU A 26 5.27 -6.36 -3.50
C LEU A 26 6.24 -5.61 -2.58
N LEU A 27 7.04 -6.35 -1.81
CA LEU A 27 8.03 -5.76 -0.91
C LEU A 27 9.05 -4.93 -1.67
N SER A 28 9.52 -5.43 -2.82
CA SER A 28 10.45 -4.70 -3.67
C SER A 28 9.85 -3.40 -4.18
N TYR A 29 8.59 -3.43 -4.59
CA TYR A 29 7.88 -2.23 -5.04
C TYR A 29 7.76 -1.20 -3.92
N ILE A 30 7.32 -1.66 -2.75
CA ILE A 30 7.14 -0.77 -1.59
C ILE A 30 8.47 -0.14 -1.17
N ALA A 31 9.55 -0.92 -1.16
CA ALA A 31 10.87 -0.43 -0.77
C ALA A 31 11.37 0.71 -1.67
N LYS A 32 10.88 0.80 -2.90
CA LYS A 32 11.27 1.83 -3.85
C LYS A 32 10.43 3.10 -3.77
N ILE A 33 9.43 3.12 -2.91
CA ILE A 33 8.61 4.33 -2.73
C ILE A 33 9.43 5.37 -1.97
N ASP A 34 9.69 6.50 -2.62
CA ASP A 34 10.54 7.55 -2.05
C ASP A 34 9.86 8.31 -0.92
N ASP A 35 8.57 8.56 -1.05
CA ASP A 35 7.82 9.30 -0.04
C ASP A 35 7.58 8.42 1.18
N VAL A 36 8.14 8.83 2.33
CA VAL A 36 8.07 8.06 3.56
C VAL A 36 6.63 7.78 4.00
N LEU A 37 5.77 8.78 3.92
CA LEU A 37 4.36 8.63 4.31
C LEU A 37 3.64 7.63 3.40
N THR A 38 3.82 7.76 2.10
CA THR A 38 3.21 6.84 1.13
C THR A 38 3.72 5.42 1.33
N ARG A 39 5.03 5.26 1.53
CA ARG A 39 5.63 3.96 1.81
C ARG A 39 5.02 3.32 3.05
N ARG A 40 4.86 4.11 4.12
CA ARG A 40 4.27 3.61 5.37
C ARG A 40 2.83 3.16 5.17
N ILE A 41 2.05 3.91 4.38
CA ILE A 41 0.68 3.55 4.05
C ILE A 41 0.64 2.20 3.33
N PHE A 42 1.52 2.00 2.35
CA PHE A 42 1.59 0.73 1.62
C PHE A 42 2.01 -0.42 2.53
N GLU A 43 2.98 -0.20 3.41
CA GLU A 43 3.41 -1.22 4.36
C GLU A 43 2.26 -1.64 5.27
N LEU A 44 1.57 -0.68 5.85
CA LEU A 44 0.46 -0.96 6.75
C LEU A 44 -0.69 -1.68 6.03
N ARG A 45 -0.98 -1.25 4.81
CA ARG A 45 -2.10 -1.81 4.06
C ARG A 45 -1.83 -3.24 3.56
N TYR A 46 -0.63 -3.50 3.03
CA TYR A 46 -0.34 -4.74 2.34
C TYR A 46 0.48 -5.74 3.15
N ILE A 47 1.35 -5.28 4.01
CA ILE A 47 2.18 -6.16 4.84
C ILE A 47 1.46 -6.47 6.15
N ASP A 48 1.01 -5.43 6.86
CA ASP A 48 0.33 -5.56 8.15
C ASP A 48 -1.16 -5.82 8.01
N ARG A 49 -1.70 -5.75 6.80
CA ARG A 49 -3.10 -6.05 6.50
C ARG A 49 -4.10 -5.17 7.24
N CYS A 50 -3.74 -3.92 7.46
CA CYS A 50 -4.60 -2.97 8.15
C CYS A 50 -5.76 -2.51 7.27
N SER A 51 -6.91 -2.24 7.89
CA SER A 51 -8.00 -1.51 7.25
C SER A 51 -7.57 -0.06 7.05
N TRP A 52 -8.29 0.70 6.21
CA TRP A 52 -7.97 2.11 6.01
C TRP A 52 -8.07 2.90 7.31
N GLU A 53 -9.02 2.54 8.21
CA GLU A 53 -9.12 3.16 9.51
C GLU A 53 -7.88 2.89 10.36
N GLN A 54 -7.42 1.65 10.39
CA GLN A 54 -6.21 1.28 11.11
C GLN A 54 -4.98 1.97 10.54
N VAL A 55 -4.89 2.08 9.21
CA VAL A 55 -3.79 2.79 8.55
C VAL A 55 -3.78 4.24 9.01
N SER A 56 -4.93 4.91 9.00
CA SER A 56 -5.01 6.31 9.39
C SER A 56 -4.59 6.54 10.84
N ILE A 57 -4.97 5.64 11.74
CA ILE A 57 -4.60 5.73 13.14
C ILE A 57 -3.10 5.55 13.32
N ARG A 58 -2.52 4.54 12.67
CA ARG A 58 -1.10 4.22 12.83
C ARG A 58 -0.19 5.25 12.17
N VAL A 59 -0.62 5.82 11.04
CA VAL A 59 0.11 6.89 10.39
C VAL A 59 0.07 8.15 11.24
N GLY A 60 -1.07 8.44 11.89
CA GLY A 60 -1.23 9.60 12.74
C GLY A 60 -1.29 10.92 11.99
N GLY A 61 -0.93 12.00 12.67
CA GLY A 61 -0.84 13.31 12.05
C GLY A 61 -2.17 13.91 11.60
N GLY A 62 -3.29 13.43 12.13
CA GLY A 62 -4.61 13.91 11.75
C GLY A 62 -5.11 13.41 10.41
N ASN A 63 -4.44 12.42 9.80
CA ASN A 63 -4.89 11.85 8.54
C ASN A 63 -6.15 11.00 8.76
N SER A 64 -7.20 11.26 7.95
CA SER A 64 -8.40 10.45 7.96
C SER A 64 -8.20 9.18 7.13
N PRO A 65 -9.06 8.15 7.31
CA PRO A 65 -9.01 6.96 6.45
C PRO A 65 -9.12 7.30 4.97
N GLU A 66 -9.97 8.26 4.63
CA GLU A 66 -10.14 8.71 3.26
C GLU A 66 -8.88 9.40 2.72
N ALA A 67 -8.22 10.21 3.55
CA ALA A 67 -7.00 10.91 3.15
C ALA A 67 -5.88 9.93 2.82
N VAL A 68 -5.65 8.91 3.66
CA VAL A 68 -4.60 7.92 3.40
C VAL A 68 -4.93 7.07 2.18
N ARG A 69 -6.20 6.73 1.98
CA ARG A 69 -6.64 5.99 0.81
C ARG A 69 -6.42 6.79 -0.47
N LYS A 70 -6.76 8.09 -0.45
CA LYS A 70 -6.55 8.96 -1.61
C LYS A 70 -5.07 9.09 -1.96
N ARG A 71 -4.21 9.20 -0.97
CA ARG A 71 -2.77 9.25 -1.20
C ARG A 71 -2.27 7.96 -1.85
N HIS A 72 -2.74 6.82 -1.37
CA HIS A 72 -2.44 5.52 -1.95
C HIS A 72 -2.89 5.45 -3.42
N ASP A 73 -4.15 5.81 -3.69
CA ASP A 73 -4.71 5.75 -5.04
C ASP A 73 -3.98 6.69 -5.99
N ARG A 74 -3.65 7.88 -5.53
CA ARG A 74 -2.91 8.87 -6.32
C ARG A 74 -1.53 8.34 -6.72
N TYR A 75 -0.85 7.68 -5.80
CA TYR A 75 0.45 7.10 -6.09
C TYR A 75 0.35 6.04 -7.19
N LEU A 76 -0.67 5.21 -7.14
CA LEU A 76 -0.87 4.15 -8.14
C LEU A 76 -1.22 4.69 -9.53
N LYS A 77 -1.72 5.91 -9.61
CA LYS A 77 -2.08 6.55 -10.90
C LYS A 77 -0.92 7.28 -11.58
N ARG A 78 0.23 7.34 -10.96
CA ARG A 78 1.40 8.05 -11.50
C ARG A 78 1.98 7.40 -12.74
#